data_efe6ab864321ab77daa8d988bfb3c5c3
#
_entry.id   efe6ab864321ab77daa8d988bfb3c5c3
#
_cell.length_a   1.000
_cell.length_b   1.000
_cell.length_c   1.000
_cell.angle_alpha   90.00
_cell.angle_beta   90.00
_cell.angle_gamma   90.00
#
_symmetry.space_group_name_H-M   'P 1'
#
loop_
_entity.id
_entity.type
_entity.pdbx_description
1 polymer ?
#
loop_
_entity_poly.entity_id
_entity_poly.type
_entity_poly.pdbx_seq_one_letter_code
_entity_poly.pdbx_strand_id
1 'polypeptide(L)'
;YMIVAGVPTHREDHATVLYRLSSELHRIASEFKDNQGNSIKLRIGINSGPAVSGVIGKSKFAFDVWGDTINTAARLESHGEPGKVHISEKTYNLIKEEFGLNLTQSEVSMKGKGIVKTYLV
;
A
#
# COMPACT_ATOMS: atom_id res chain seq x y z
N TYR A 1 6.96 5.69 4.88
CA TYR A 1 6.61 4.64 5.87
C TYR A 1 6.15 3.39 5.16
N MET A 2 6.55 2.25 5.70
CA MET A 2 6.14 0.94 5.21
C MET A 2 5.40 0.18 6.32
N ILE A 3 4.25 -0.37 5.98
CA ILE A 3 3.43 -1.20 6.88
C ILE A 3 3.20 -2.53 6.18
N VAL A 4 3.34 -3.62 6.91
CA VAL A 4 3.24 -4.98 6.36
C VAL A 4 2.27 -5.81 7.20
N ALA A 5 1.43 -6.59 6.55
CA ALA A 5 0.57 -7.57 7.18
C ALA A 5 0.87 -8.97 6.64
N GLY A 6 0.77 -9.99 7.48
CA GLY A 6 1.08 -11.36 7.12
C GLY A 6 2.55 -11.75 7.30
N VAL A 7 3.34 -10.93 7.98
CA VAL A 7 4.74 -11.17 8.28
C VAL A 7 4.99 -10.74 9.73
N PRO A 8 5.70 -11.51 10.56
CA PRO A 8 6.28 -12.83 10.29
C PRO A 8 5.26 -13.97 10.27
N THR A 9 4.08 -13.76 10.81
CA THR A 9 3.03 -14.78 10.85
C THR A 9 2.03 -14.54 9.70
N HIS A 10 1.82 -15.59 8.91
CA HIS A 10 0.86 -15.52 7.80
C HIS A 10 -0.57 -15.25 8.30
N ARG A 11 -1.31 -14.43 7.54
CA ARG A 11 -2.74 -14.20 7.75
C ARG A 11 -3.45 -14.02 6.42
N GLU A 12 -4.61 -14.65 6.29
CA GLU A 12 -5.39 -14.64 5.04
C GLU A 12 -5.98 -13.26 4.71
N ASP A 13 -6.32 -12.48 5.73
CA ASP A 13 -6.95 -11.17 5.60
C ASP A 13 -5.96 -10.00 5.47
N HIS A 14 -4.69 -10.30 5.09
CA HIS A 14 -3.63 -9.29 5.02
C HIS A 14 -4.01 -8.07 4.16
N ALA A 15 -4.62 -8.28 2.99
CA ALA A 15 -5.02 -7.19 2.09
C ALA A 15 -6.17 -6.36 2.68
N THR A 16 -7.18 -7.03 3.24
CA THR A 16 -8.33 -6.42 3.90
C THR A 16 -7.92 -5.52 5.06
N VAL A 17 -7.03 -6.01 5.91
CA VAL A 17 -6.54 -5.27 7.08
C VAL A 17 -5.81 -4.01 6.65
N LEU A 18 -4.94 -4.11 5.65
CA LEU A 18 -4.21 -2.94 5.15
C LEU A 18 -5.12 -1.93 4.46
N TYR A 19 -6.13 -2.40 3.72
CA TYR A 19 -7.10 -1.50 3.09
C TYR A 19 -7.93 -0.75 4.15
N ARG A 20 -8.42 -1.44 5.18
CA ARG A 20 -9.12 -0.80 6.30
C ARG A 20 -8.24 0.20 7.02
N LEU A 21 -6.98 -0.16 7.27
CA LEU A 21 -6.01 0.74 7.88
C LEU A 21 -5.80 1.99 7.01
N SER A 22 -5.69 1.84 5.69
CA SER A 22 -5.52 2.97 4.79
C SER A 22 -6.69 3.97 4.86
N SER A 23 -7.90 3.46 4.95
CA SER A 23 -9.11 4.30 5.12
C SER A 23 -9.07 5.07 6.43
N GLU A 24 -8.66 4.41 7.51
CA GLU A 24 -8.54 5.04 8.83
C GLU A 24 -7.40 6.08 8.87
N LEU A 25 -6.27 5.78 8.21
CA LEU A 25 -5.17 6.74 8.10
C LEU A 25 -5.59 8.00 7.34
N HIS A 26 -6.36 7.88 6.26
CA HIS A 26 -6.91 9.03 5.55
C HIS A 26 -7.85 9.85 6.43
N ARG A 27 -8.73 9.17 7.20
CA ARG A 27 -9.63 9.84 8.13
C ARG A 27 -8.86 10.63 9.18
N ILE A 28 -7.88 10.01 9.82
CA ILE A 28 -7.06 10.66 10.85
C ILE A 28 -6.27 11.82 10.25
N ALA A 29 -5.61 11.62 9.12
CA ALA A 29 -4.81 12.67 8.48
C ALA A 29 -5.65 13.90 8.12
N SER A 30 -6.92 13.70 7.73
CA SER A 30 -7.81 14.81 7.38
C SER A 30 -8.14 15.74 8.55
N GLU A 31 -7.95 15.28 9.79
CA GLU A 31 -8.15 16.08 11.00
C GLU A 31 -7.00 17.07 11.26
N PHE A 32 -5.85 16.86 10.61
CA PHE A 32 -4.68 17.72 10.74
C PHE A 32 -4.63 18.74 9.61
N LYS A 33 -4.12 19.92 9.91
CA LYS A 33 -3.97 21.01 8.96
C LYS A 33 -2.50 21.31 8.72
N ASP A 34 -2.17 21.69 7.49
CA ASP A 34 -0.86 22.23 7.16
C ASP A 34 -0.76 23.71 7.59
N ASN A 35 0.39 24.35 7.32
CA ASN A 35 0.62 25.74 7.64
C ASN A 35 -0.30 26.73 6.91
N GLN A 36 -0.99 26.27 5.86
CA GLN A 36 -1.93 27.06 5.05
C GLN A 36 -3.39 26.79 5.41
N GLY A 37 -3.65 25.92 6.41
CA GLY A 37 -4.99 25.57 6.84
C GLY A 37 -5.67 24.47 6.02
N ASN A 38 -4.95 23.82 5.10
CA ASN A 38 -5.46 22.72 4.31
C ASN A 38 -5.33 21.40 5.05
N SER A 39 -6.31 20.51 4.90
CA SER A 39 -6.24 19.16 5.45
C SER A 39 -5.08 18.37 4.82
N ILE A 40 -4.37 17.62 5.65
CA ILE A 40 -3.29 16.74 5.19
C ILE A 40 -3.90 15.57 4.42
N LYS A 41 -3.37 15.33 3.23
CA LYS A 41 -3.75 14.21 2.37
C LYS A 41 -2.57 13.28 2.17
N LEU A 42 -2.79 11.99 2.40
CA LEU A 42 -1.77 10.96 2.21
C LEU A 42 -1.87 10.34 0.82
N ARG A 43 -0.74 9.90 0.29
CA ARG A 43 -0.69 8.96 -0.81
C ARG A 43 -0.38 7.59 -0.22
N ILE A 44 -1.18 6.59 -0.58
CA ILE A 44 -1.01 5.23 -0.08
C ILE A 44 -0.99 4.28 -1.26
N GLY A 45 0.02 3.41 -1.30
CA GLY A 45 0.12 2.32 -2.27
C GLY A 45 0.03 0.98 -1.55
N ILE A 46 -0.81 0.07 -2.04
CA ILE A 46 -0.94 -1.28 -1.47
C ILE A 46 -0.71 -2.32 -2.54
N ASN A 47 0.19 -3.25 -2.27
CA ASN A 47 0.41 -4.42 -3.11
C ASN A 47 0.43 -5.68 -2.24
N SER A 48 0.07 -6.80 -2.84
CA SER A 48 0.02 -8.11 -2.20
C SER A 48 0.87 -9.10 -2.99
N GLY A 49 1.55 -9.99 -2.29
CA GLY A 49 2.39 -10.99 -2.92
C GLY A 49 3.46 -11.52 -1.97
N PRO A 50 4.33 -12.41 -2.46
CA PRO A 50 5.41 -12.94 -1.64
C PRO A 50 6.44 -11.85 -1.30
N ALA A 51 7.02 -11.96 -0.12
CA ALA A 51 8.07 -11.07 0.34
C ALA A 51 9.11 -11.86 1.12
N VAL A 52 10.33 -11.34 1.19
CA VAL A 52 11.39 -11.89 2.01
C VAL A 52 11.49 -11.05 3.28
N SER A 53 11.55 -11.71 4.42
CA SER A 53 11.72 -11.04 5.71
C SER A 53 12.89 -11.66 6.47
N GLY A 54 13.51 -10.87 7.32
CA GLY A 54 14.62 -11.37 8.13
C GLY A 54 15.23 -10.29 9.00
N VAL A 55 16.22 -10.69 9.77
CA VAL A 55 16.98 -9.80 10.65
C VAL A 55 18.25 -9.37 9.93
N ILE A 56 18.50 -8.09 9.90
CA ILE A 56 19.66 -7.48 9.26
C ILE A 56 20.50 -6.77 10.32
N GLY A 57 21.81 -6.82 10.15
CA GLY A 57 22.76 -6.12 10.99
C GLY A 57 23.77 -7.05 11.69
N LYS A 58 24.91 -6.48 12.08
CA LYS A 58 26.00 -7.20 12.75
C LYS A 58 26.05 -6.87 14.24
N SER A 59 25.93 -5.61 14.58
CA SER A 59 26.00 -5.13 15.97
C SER A 59 24.64 -4.68 16.50
N LYS A 60 23.74 -4.25 15.61
CA LYS A 60 22.38 -3.84 15.95
C LYS A 60 21.43 -4.53 14.97
N PHE A 61 20.69 -5.52 15.47
CA PHE A 61 19.78 -6.29 14.66
C PHE A 61 18.45 -5.54 14.45
N ALA A 62 17.97 -5.55 13.20
CA ALA A 62 16.66 -4.99 12.83
C ALA A 62 15.92 -5.98 11.95
N PHE A 63 14.65 -6.23 12.24
CA PHE A 63 13.78 -7.00 11.38
C PHE A 63 13.36 -6.13 10.20
N ASP A 64 13.42 -6.66 8.99
CA ASP A 64 13.04 -5.95 7.78
C ASP A 64 12.34 -6.87 6.78
N VAL A 65 11.67 -6.27 5.81
CA VAL A 65 10.96 -6.96 4.74
C VAL A 65 11.34 -6.30 3.41
N TRP A 66 11.66 -7.12 2.41
CA TRP A 66 12.06 -6.62 1.09
C TRP A 66 11.60 -7.55 -0.02
N GLY A 67 11.80 -7.11 -1.26
CA GLY A 67 11.49 -7.85 -2.48
C GLY A 67 10.63 -7.08 -3.45
N ASP A 68 10.26 -7.72 -4.55
CA ASP A 68 9.50 -7.11 -5.63
C ASP A 68 8.11 -6.63 -5.18
N THR A 69 7.45 -7.37 -4.29
CA THR A 69 6.15 -6.99 -3.73
C THR A 69 6.22 -5.63 -3.02
N ILE A 70 7.28 -5.40 -2.25
CA ILE A 70 7.51 -4.15 -1.53
C ILE A 70 7.84 -3.02 -2.51
N ASN A 71 8.70 -3.27 -3.47
CA ASN A 71 9.09 -2.29 -4.50
C ASN A 71 7.87 -1.85 -5.33
N THR A 72 6.98 -2.78 -5.65
CA THR A 72 5.73 -2.49 -6.36
C THR A 72 4.80 -1.61 -5.52
N ALA A 73 4.65 -1.89 -4.23
CA ALA A 73 3.86 -1.04 -3.33
C ALA A 73 4.41 0.39 -3.28
N ALA A 74 5.73 0.54 -3.19
CA ALA A 74 6.38 1.85 -3.23
C ALA A 74 6.11 2.61 -4.53
N ARG A 75 6.10 1.90 -5.67
CA ARG A 75 5.75 2.49 -6.96
C ARG A 75 4.30 2.92 -7.04
N LEU A 76 3.39 2.12 -6.51
CA LEU A 76 1.98 2.50 -6.42
C LEU A 76 1.79 3.77 -5.59
N GLU A 77 2.51 3.90 -4.48
CA GLU A 77 2.49 5.11 -3.67
C GLU A 77 3.00 6.31 -4.47
N SER A 78 4.17 6.21 -5.09
CA SER A 78 4.79 7.33 -5.81
C SER A 78 3.99 7.78 -7.05
N HIS A 79 3.23 6.89 -7.67
CA HIS A 79 2.34 7.18 -8.81
C HIS A 79 0.88 7.39 -8.39
N GLY A 80 0.61 7.40 -7.09
CA GLY A 80 -0.74 7.60 -6.56
C GLY A 80 -1.13 9.08 -6.51
N GLU A 81 -2.35 9.30 -6.04
CA GLU A 81 -2.92 10.63 -5.84
C GLU A 81 -3.13 10.92 -4.34
N PRO A 82 -2.84 12.15 -3.89
CA PRO A 82 -3.14 12.54 -2.51
C PRO A 82 -4.63 12.34 -2.18
N GLY A 83 -4.90 11.72 -1.03
CA GLY A 83 -6.24 11.43 -0.56
C GLY A 83 -6.84 10.12 -1.10
N LYS A 84 -6.09 9.40 -1.92
CA LYS A 84 -6.53 8.12 -2.50
C LYS A 84 -5.60 6.98 -2.13
N VAL A 85 -6.13 5.76 -2.28
CA VAL A 85 -5.36 4.51 -2.13
C VAL A 85 -5.14 3.94 -3.52
N HIS A 86 -3.88 3.72 -3.89
CA HIS A 86 -3.49 3.13 -5.17
C HIS A 86 -3.17 1.65 -4.95
N ILE A 87 -3.94 0.78 -5.57
CA ILE A 87 -3.82 -0.67 -5.35
C ILE A 87 -3.47 -1.41 -6.63
N SER A 88 -2.73 -2.51 -6.49
CA SER A 88 -2.48 -3.44 -7.59
C SER A 88 -3.73 -4.26 -7.91
N GLU A 89 -3.76 -4.84 -9.10
CA GLU A 89 -4.82 -5.78 -9.50
C GLU A 89 -4.87 -6.99 -8.55
N LYS A 90 -3.73 -7.48 -8.07
CA LYS A 90 -3.65 -8.54 -7.06
C LYS A 90 -4.38 -8.16 -5.77
N THR A 91 -4.11 -6.99 -5.25
CA THR A 91 -4.77 -6.48 -4.04
C THR A 91 -6.28 -6.30 -4.29
N TYR A 92 -6.64 -5.70 -5.42
CA TYR A 92 -8.04 -5.54 -5.80
C TYR A 92 -8.79 -6.88 -5.79
N ASN A 93 -8.24 -7.91 -6.40
CA ASN A 93 -8.88 -9.23 -6.47
C ASN A 93 -9.07 -9.88 -5.08
N LEU A 94 -8.23 -9.54 -4.11
CA LEU A 94 -8.34 -10.05 -2.75
C LEU A 94 -9.42 -9.35 -1.92
N ILE A 95 -9.76 -8.09 -2.24
CA ILE A 95 -10.66 -7.28 -1.42
C ILE A 95 -11.99 -6.93 -2.09
N LYS A 96 -12.13 -7.15 -3.39
CA LYS A 96 -13.29 -6.69 -4.18
C LYS A 96 -14.64 -7.24 -3.71
N GLU A 97 -14.67 -8.45 -3.16
CA GLU A 97 -15.89 -9.07 -2.65
C GLU A 97 -16.33 -8.50 -1.30
N GLU A 98 -15.40 -7.90 -0.57
CA GLU A 98 -15.63 -7.41 0.79
C GLU A 98 -16.01 -5.94 0.85
N PHE A 99 -15.56 -5.17 -0.16
CA PHE A 99 -15.77 -3.73 -0.21
C PHE A 99 -16.44 -3.31 -1.52
N GLY A 100 -17.46 -2.46 -1.42
CA GLY A 100 -18.06 -1.78 -2.57
C GLY A 100 -17.14 -0.63 -3.01
N LEU A 101 -16.13 -0.93 -3.80
CA LEU A 101 -15.09 0.03 -4.16
C LEU A 101 -15.52 0.94 -5.31
N ASN A 102 -15.38 2.24 -5.11
CA ASN A 102 -15.50 3.23 -6.17
C ASN A 102 -14.13 3.41 -6.81
N LEU A 103 -13.90 2.74 -7.95
CA LEU A 103 -12.60 2.60 -8.57
C LEU A 103 -12.41 3.47 -9.79
N THR A 104 -11.21 4.01 -9.94
CA THR A 104 -10.70 4.50 -11.21
C THR A 104 -9.55 3.60 -11.67
N GLN A 105 -9.71 2.95 -12.83
CA GLN A 105 -8.64 2.15 -13.41
C GLN A 105 -7.51 3.05 -13.85
N SER A 106 -6.27 2.63 -13.60
CA SER A 106 -5.06 3.33 -13.97
C SER A 106 -4.02 2.34 -14.50
N GLU A 107 -2.96 2.87 -15.06
CA GLU A 107 -1.83 2.07 -15.54
C GLU A 107 -0.54 2.72 -15.06
N VAL A 108 0.41 1.88 -14.65
CA VAL A 108 1.73 2.34 -14.20
C VAL A 108 2.80 1.56 -14.94
N SER A 109 3.75 2.29 -15.53
CA SER A 109 4.94 1.68 -16.10
C SER A 109 5.89 1.26 -14.98
N MET A 110 6.21 -0.02 -14.92
CA MET A 110 7.07 -0.58 -13.89
C MET A 110 8.29 -1.25 -14.52
N LYS A 111 9.47 -0.90 -14.05
CA LYS A 111 10.73 -1.47 -14.52
C LYS A 111 10.71 -3.01 -14.40
N GLY A 112 10.98 -3.69 -15.51
CA GLY A 112 10.99 -5.15 -15.58
C GLY A 112 9.61 -5.80 -15.71
N LYS A 113 8.52 -5.02 -15.68
CA LYS A 113 7.14 -5.53 -15.77
C LYS A 113 6.32 -4.91 -16.92
N GLY A 114 6.82 -3.81 -17.52
CA GLY A 114 6.07 -3.05 -18.50
C GLY A 114 4.93 -2.24 -17.88
N ILE A 115 3.84 -2.09 -18.62
CA ILE A 115 2.64 -1.38 -18.15
C ILE A 115 1.78 -2.33 -17.32
N VAL A 116 1.50 -1.94 -16.09
CA VAL A 116 0.75 -2.73 -15.12
C VAL A 116 -0.57 -2.03 -14.80
N LYS A 117 -1.66 -2.79 -14.88
CA LYS A 117 -3.00 -2.32 -14.52
C LYS A 117 -3.12 -2.17 -13.01
N THR A 118 -3.66 -1.03 -12.60
CA THR A 118 -3.81 -0.66 -11.19
C THR A 118 -5.14 0.05 -10.97
N TYR A 119 -5.49 0.32 -9.72
CA TYR A 119 -6.73 1.01 -9.37
C TYR A 119 -6.50 2.08 -8.32
N LEU A 120 -7.13 3.23 -8.52
CA LEU A 120 -7.25 4.28 -7.52
C LEU A 120 -8.63 4.18 -6.84
N VAL A 121 -8.62 4.17 -5.53
CA VAL A 121 -9.83 4.06 -4.71
C VAL A 121 -10.03 5.29 -3.84
#